data_2ab3e6469f1d152091e7927048f061d0
#
_entry.id   2ab3e6469f1d152091e7927048f061d0
#
_cell.length_a   1.000
_cell.length_b   1.000
_cell.length_c   1.000
_cell.angle_alpha   90.00
_cell.angle_beta   90.00
_cell.angle_gamma   90.00
#
_symmetry.space_group_name_H-M   'P 1'
#
loop_
_entity.id
_entity.type
_entity.pdbx_description
1 polymer ?
#
loop_
_entity_poly.entity_id
_entity_poly.type
_entity_poly.pdbx_seq_one_letter_code
_entity_poly.pdbx_strand_id
1 'polypeptide(L)'
;MCDDDKEIVDAIEIYLIQEGYQVVKAYDGEQALDMLRTKKIDLMVIDVMMPKLDGIRATFQARKTSSIPIIILSAKTEDADKILGLNVGADDYVTKPFNPLELVARVKSQLRRYTQLGSTVESEHQEVYETGGLSINDDLKTVTVDGEIVKLTPIEYNILLLLVKNQGKVFSIDQIYDCLLYTSDA
;
A
#
# COMPACT_ATOMS: atom_id res chain seq x y z
N MET A 1 -6.19 -0.08 11.74
CA MET A 1 -4.94 -0.08 12.54
C MET A 1 -4.88 -1.35 13.35
N CYS A 2 -3.82 -2.14 13.19
CA CYS A 2 -3.66 -3.44 13.84
C CYS A 2 -2.27 -3.53 14.50
N ASP A 3 -2.24 -3.63 15.82
CA ASP A 3 -1.04 -3.78 16.65
C ASP A 3 -1.50 -4.36 18.00
N ASP A 4 -0.75 -5.25 18.62
CA ASP A 4 -1.11 -5.83 19.92
C ASP A 4 -0.86 -4.85 21.07
N ASP A 5 -0.03 -3.83 20.84
CA ASP A 5 0.14 -2.71 21.77
C ASP A 5 -0.99 -1.69 21.60
N LYS A 6 -1.91 -1.70 22.57
CA LYS A 6 -3.08 -0.80 22.60
C LYS A 6 -2.68 0.67 22.70
N GLU A 7 -1.58 0.99 23.38
CA GLU A 7 -1.12 2.37 23.55
C GLU A 7 -0.66 2.94 22.22
N ILE A 8 0.03 2.14 21.41
CA ILE A 8 0.41 2.51 20.03
C ILE A 8 -0.83 2.73 19.17
N VAL A 9 -1.80 1.81 19.22
CA VAL A 9 -3.05 1.92 18.45
C VAL A 9 -3.81 3.18 18.82
N ASP A 10 -3.96 3.46 20.12
CA ASP A 10 -4.69 4.63 20.62
C ASP A 10 -3.96 5.94 20.29
N ALA A 11 -2.63 5.96 20.39
CA ALA A 11 -1.84 7.13 20.02
C ALA A 11 -1.96 7.46 18.54
N ILE A 12 -1.83 6.45 17.65
CA ILE A 12 -1.94 6.66 16.20
C ILE A 12 -3.37 7.05 15.81
N GLU A 13 -4.38 6.47 16.45
CA GLU A 13 -5.78 6.82 16.21
C GLU A 13 -6.02 8.32 16.37
N ILE A 14 -5.47 8.95 17.43
CA ILE A 14 -5.62 10.39 17.68
C ILE A 14 -5.14 11.21 16.46
N TYR A 15 -3.94 10.89 15.94
CA TYR A 15 -3.39 11.61 14.79
C TYR A 15 -4.21 11.39 13.52
N LEU A 16 -4.67 10.15 13.28
CA LEU A 16 -5.48 9.84 12.10
C LEU A 16 -6.86 10.49 12.15
N ILE A 17 -7.50 10.53 13.31
CA ILE A 17 -8.79 11.21 13.50
C ILE A 17 -8.66 12.73 13.26
N GLN A 18 -7.57 13.36 13.70
CA GLN A 18 -7.31 14.78 13.43
C GLN A 18 -7.22 15.10 11.94
N GLU A 19 -6.83 14.11 11.13
CA GLU A 19 -6.80 14.23 9.67
C GLU A 19 -8.11 13.81 8.98
N GLY A 20 -9.16 13.56 9.76
CA GLY A 20 -10.50 13.22 9.27
C GLY A 20 -10.72 11.75 8.92
N TYR A 21 -9.79 10.84 9.26
CA TYR A 21 -9.94 9.41 9.02
C TYR A 21 -10.76 8.72 10.11
N GLN A 22 -11.52 7.72 9.70
CA GLN A 22 -12.15 6.78 10.64
C GLN A 22 -11.22 5.60 10.88
N VAL A 23 -10.94 5.31 12.15
CA VAL A 23 -10.01 4.23 12.52
C VAL A 23 -10.77 3.03 13.05
N VAL A 24 -10.53 1.88 12.45
CA VAL A 24 -10.96 0.57 12.96
C VAL A 24 -9.77 -0.10 13.61
N LYS A 25 -9.93 -0.53 14.87
CA LYS A 25 -8.86 -1.14 15.66
C LYS A 25 -8.93 -2.66 15.61
N ALA A 26 -7.78 -3.30 15.53
CA ALA A 26 -7.58 -4.73 15.71
C ALA A 26 -6.29 -4.94 16.53
N TYR A 27 -6.20 -6.05 17.25
CA TYR A 27 -5.09 -6.32 18.17
C TYR A 27 -4.39 -7.65 17.88
N ASP A 28 -4.78 -8.31 16.81
CA ASP A 28 -4.12 -9.49 16.22
C ASP A 28 -4.53 -9.62 14.74
N GLY A 29 -3.78 -10.44 14.00
CA GLY A 29 -4.01 -10.62 12.56
C GLY A 29 -5.36 -11.27 12.23
N GLU A 30 -5.92 -12.09 13.11
CA GLU A 30 -7.25 -12.69 12.89
C GLU A 30 -8.35 -11.63 12.95
N GLN A 31 -8.29 -10.74 13.95
CA GLN A 31 -9.20 -9.60 14.06
C GLN A 31 -9.07 -8.67 12.85
N ALA A 32 -7.84 -8.40 12.40
CA ALA A 32 -7.61 -7.56 11.22
C ALA A 32 -8.30 -8.15 9.97
N LEU A 33 -8.15 -9.45 9.74
CA LEU A 33 -8.80 -10.14 8.61
C LEU A 33 -10.34 -10.16 8.74
N ASP A 34 -10.87 -10.31 9.96
CA ASP A 34 -12.31 -10.25 10.20
C ASP A 34 -12.87 -8.84 9.93
N MET A 35 -12.14 -7.79 10.35
CA MET A 35 -12.52 -6.41 10.04
C MET A 35 -12.52 -6.13 8.53
N LEU A 36 -11.54 -6.67 7.78
CA LEU A 36 -11.51 -6.56 6.32
C LEU A 36 -12.70 -7.22 5.62
N ARG A 37 -13.24 -8.30 6.21
CA ARG A 37 -14.42 -9.01 5.65
C ARG A 37 -15.74 -8.32 5.98
N THR A 38 -15.83 -7.70 7.17
CA THR A 38 -17.09 -7.21 7.72
C THR A 38 -17.28 -5.71 7.57
N LYS A 39 -16.20 -4.95 7.33
CA LYS A 39 -16.23 -3.50 7.21
C LYS A 39 -15.59 -3.03 5.92
N LYS A 40 -16.01 -1.86 5.45
CA LYS A 40 -15.30 -1.17 4.36
C LYS A 40 -14.02 -0.58 4.93
N ILE A 41 -12.89 -1.10 4.52
CA ILE A 41 -11.54 -0.64 4.89
C ILE A 41 -10.85 -0.17 3.61
N ASP A 42 -10.29 1.03 3.65
CA ASP A 42 -9.61 1.64 2.51
C ASP A 42 -8.08 1.53 2.60
N LEU A 43 -7.53 1.28 3.80
CA LEU A 43 -6.10 1.05 4.05
C LEU A 43 -5.90 0.26 5.33
N MET A 44 -4.92 -0.61 5.36
CA MET A 44 -4.51 -1.35 6.56
C MET A 44 -3.11 -0.95 7.01
N VAL A 45 -2.95 -0.62 8.29
CA VAL A 45 -1.63 -0.51 8.96
C VAL A 45 -1.54 -1.68 9.91
N ILE A 46 -0.48 -2.49 9.82
CA ILE A 46 -0.37 -3.74 10.57
C ILE A 46 1.04 -3.97 11.11
N ASP A 47 1.14 -4.28 12.40
CA ASP A 47 2.40 -4.71 13.01
C ASP A 47 2.77 -6.13 12.61
N VAL A 48 4.08 -6.39 12.46
CA VAL A 48 4.59 -7.74 12.17
C VAL A 48 4.44 -8.66 13.36
N MET A 49 4.81 -8.19 14.56
CA MET A 49 4.98 -9.02 15.73
C MET A 49 3.72 -9.02 16.60
N MET A 50 2.75 -9.85 16.25
CA MET A 50 1.49 -9.95 16.99
C MET A 50 1.20 -11.41 17.40
N PRO A 51 0.43 -11.62 18.48
CA PRO A 51 -0.02 -12.95 18.90
C PRO A 51 -1.01 -13.54 17.88
N LYS A 52 -1.22 -14.86 17.95
CA LYS A 52 -2.10 -15.69 17.13
C LYS A 52 -1.68 -15.72 15.65
N LEU A 53 -1.97 -14.66 14.90
CA LEU A 53 -1.60 -14.51 13.49
C LEU A 53 -0.72 -13.26 13.34
N ASP A 54 0.54 -13.47 12.93
CA ASP A 54 1.48 -12.39 12.66
C ASP A 54 1.08 -11.54 11.45
N GLY A 55 1.61 -10.31 11.39
CA GLY A 55 1.24 -9.35 10.35
C GLY A 55 1.65 -9.76 8.94
N ILE A 56 2.74 -10.52 8.77
CA ILE A 56 3.18 -11.01 7.46
C ILE A 56 2.17 -12.02 6.91
N ARG A 57 1.78 -12.99 7.72
CA ARG A 57 0.78 -13.99 7.35
C ARG A 57 -0.60 -13.37 7.14
N ALA A 58 -0.97 -12.40 7.98
CA ALA A 58 -2.22 -11.67 7.82
C ALA A 58 -2.24 -10.88 6.49
N THR A 59 -1.14 -10.20 6.14
CA THR A 59 -0.98 -9.49 4.86
C THR A 59 -1.13 -10.45 3.68
N PHE A 60 -0.43 -11.58 3.71
CA PHE A 60 -0.55 -12.59 2.65
C PHE A 60 -1.98 -13.11 2.48
N GLN A 61 -2.71 -13.32 3.58
CA GLN A 61 -4.11 -13.75 3.51
C GLN A 61 -5.03 -12.63 3.02
N ALA A 62 -4.81 -11.38 3.45
CA ALA A 62 -5.57 -10.22 3.00
C ALA A 62 -5.46 -10.03 1.48
N ARG A 63 -4.27 -10.25 0.91
CA ARG A 63 -4.03 -10.11 -0.55
C ARG A 63 -4.80 -11.09 -1.41
N LYS A 64 -5.25 -12.21 -0.87
CA LYS A 64 -6.11 -13.16 -1.62
C LYS A 64 -7.49 -12.59 -1.96
N THR A 65 -7.94 -11.58 -1.21
CA THR A 65 -9.32 -11.06 -1.32
C THR A 65 -9.39 -9.53 -1.40
N SER A 66 -8.28 -8.83 -1.19
CA SER A 66 -8.26 -7.37 -1.12
C SER A 66 -7.03 -6.77 -1.75
N SER A 67 -7.23 -5.68 -2.50
CA SER A 67 -6.16 -4.86 -3.11
C SER A 67 -5.93 -3.54 -2.38
N ILE A 68 -6.50 -3.33 -1.18
CA ILE A 68 -6.28 -2.10 -0.41
C ILE A 68 -4.79 -1.92 -0.07
N PRO A 69 -4.29 -0.68 0.04
CA PRO A 69 -2.92 -0.45 0.48
C PRO A 69 -2.69 -0.99 1.89
N ILE A 70 -1.53 -1.61 2.09
CA ILE A 70 -1.10 -2.20 3.37
C ILE A 70 0.26 -1.64 3.75
N ILE A 71 0.34 -0.98 4.90
CA ILE A 71 1.57 -0.49 5.51
C ILE A 71 1.96 -1.43 6.65
N ILE A 72 3.15 -2.01 6.58
CA ILE A 72 3.68 -2.88 7.64
C ILE A 72 4.49 -2.04 8.62
N LEU A 73 4.23 -2.24 9.92
CA LEU A 73 5.08 -1.73 11.01
C LEU A 73 5.98 -2.87 11.52
N SER A 74 7.26 -2.61 11.75
CA SER A 74 8.15 -3.63 12.31
C SER A 74 9.28 -3.02 13.17
N ALA A 75 9.65 -3.72 14.23
CA ALA A 75 10.84 -3.41 15.02
C ALA A 75 12.16 -3.83 14.33
N LYS A 76 12.08 -4.59 13.23
CA LYS A 76 13.24 -5.13 12.53
C LYS A 76 13.75 -4.15 11.48
N THR A 77 15.05 -3.92 11.51
CA THR A 77 15.75 -2.97 10.63
C THR A 77 16.53 -3.66 9.51
N GLU A 78 16.58 -5.00 9.50
CA GLU A 78 17.31 -5.74 8.47
C GLU A 78 16.59 -5.66 7.12
N ASP A 79 17.33 -5.40 6.06
CA ASP A 79 16.80 -5.27 4.71
C ASP A 79 16.05 -6.53 4.24
N ALA A 80 16.47 -7.71 4.71
CA ALA A 80 15.79 -8.97 4.44
C ALA A 80 14.33 -8.99 4.93
N ASP A 81 14.03 -8.37 6.08
CA ASP A 81 12.67 -8.31 6.62
C ASP A 81 11.79 -7.31 5.86
N LYS A 82 12.38 -6.21 5.37
CA LYS A 82 11.70 -5.27 4.48
C LYS A 82 11.34 -5.93 3.15
N ILE A 83 12.30 -6.63 2.54
CA ILE A 83 12.11 -7.38 1.30
C ILE A 83 11.04 -8.45 1.50
N LEU A 84 11.02 -9.17 2.63
CA LEU A 84 9.99 -10.16 2.93
C LEU A 84 8.61 -9.51 3.04
N GLY A 85 8.49 -8.37 3.74
CA GLY A 85 7.24 -7.64 3.87
C GLY A 85 6.66 -7.19 2.53
N LEU A 86 7.50 -6.65 1.65
CA LEU A 86 7.10 -6.24 0.30
C LEU A 86 6.77 -7.44 -0.61
N ASN A 87 7.51 -8.54 -0.51
CA ASN A 87 7.26 -9.77 -1.28
C ASN A 87 5.92 -10.45 -0.92
N VAL A 88 5.40 -10.26 0.29
CA VAL A 88 4.06 -10.76 0.67
C VAL A 88 2.94 -9.81 0.27
N GLY A 89 3.26 -8.70 -0.40
CA GLY A 89 2.30 -7.77 -0.99
C GLY A 89 1.99 -6.54 -0.12
N ALA A 90 2.85 -6.14 0.80
CA ALA A 90 2.77 -4.84 1.45
C ALA A 90 3.15 -3.72 0.46
N ASP A 91 2.54 -2.55 0.60
CA ASP A 91 2.77 -1.38 -0.26
C ASP A 91 3.76 -0.39 0.37
N ASP A 92 3.99 -0.49 1.67
CA ASP A 92 4.96 0.34 2.40
C ASP A 92 5.41 -0.37 3.68
N TYR A 93 6.53 0.09 4.23
CA TYR A 93 7.15 -0.47 5.41
C TYR A 93 7.68 0.65 6.31
N VAL A 94 7.34 0.60 7.60
CA VAL A 94 7.76 1.60 8.61
C VAL A 94 8.43 0.90 9.77
N THR A 95 9.63 1.34 10.11
CA THR A 95 10.40 0.78 11.23
C THR A 95 9.99 1.42 12.55
N LYS A 96 9.79 0.60 13.59
CA LYS A 96 9.62 1.06 14.98
C LYS A 96 11.01 1.32 15.63
N PRO A 97 11.19 2.40 16.41
CA PRO A 97 10.23 3.45 16.70
C PRO A 97 10.07 4.44 15.52
N PHE A 98 8.87 4.88 15.25
CA PHE A 98 8.55 5.81 14.17
C PHE A 98 7.93 7.12 14.71
N ASN A 99 8.03 8.17 13.93
CA ASN A 99 7.29 9.40 14.19
C ASN A 99 5.82 9.24 13.75
N PRO A 100 4.83 9.48 14.62
CA PRO A 100 3.41 9.39 14.23
C PRO A 100 3.05 10.25 13.02
N LEU A 101 3.66 11.42 12.86
CA LEU A 101 3.44 12.30 11.70
C LEU A 101 3.99 11.69 10.40
N GLU A 102 5.09 10.94 10.47
CA GLU A 102 5.61 10.20 9.32
C GLU A 102 4.61 9.12 8.87
N LEU A 103 4.09 8.34 9.82
CA LEU A 103 3.09 7.32 9.51
C LEU A 103 1.83 7.93 8.89
N VAL A 104 1.35 9.06 9.42
CA VAL A 104 0.21 9.79 8.86
C VAL A 104 0.48 10.25 7.43
N ALA A 105 1.67 10.79 7.15
CA ALA A 105 2.05 11.22 5.80
C ALA A 105 2.04 10.04 4.81
N ARG A 106 2.54 8.86 5.23
CA ARG A 106 2.52 7.63 4.44
C ARG A 106 1.09 7.13 4.20
N VAL A 107 0.24 7.12 5.21
CA VAL A 107 -1.20 6.79 5.08
C VAL A 107 -1.87 7.71 4.06
N LYS A 108 -1.66 9.03 4.14
CA LYS A 108 -2.19 9.99 3.17
C LYS A 108 -1.71 9.70 1.75
N SER A 109 -0.42 9.44 1.60
CA SER A 109 0.18 9.13 0.30
C SER A 109 -0.42 7.87 -0.32
N GLN A 110 -0.53 6.79 0.46
CA GLN A 110 -1.08 5.53 -0.01
C GLN A 110 -2.57 5.63 -0.34
N LEU A 111 -3.36 6.30 0.50
CA LEU A 111 -4.78 6.53 0.23
C LEU A 111 -5.00 7.39 -1.01
N ARG A 112 -4.21 8.45 -1.21
CA ARG A 112 -4.29 9.28 -2.41
C ARG A 112 -4.03 8.46 -3.67
N ARG A 113 -2.99 7.62 -3.69
CA ARG A 113 -2.70 6.73 -4.81
C ARG A 113 -3.84 5.76 -5.07
N TYR A 114 -4.36 5.15 -4.01
CA TYR A 114 -5.44 4.15 -4.11
C TYR A 114 -6.78 4.75 -4.53
N THR A 115 -7.16 5.94 -4.00
CA THR A 115 -8.41 6.59 -4.37
C THR A 115 -8.38 7.19 -5.76
N GLN A 116 -7.20 7.66 -6.23
CA GLN A 116 -7.03 8.13 -7.60
C GLN A 116 -7.12 7.00 -8.63
N LEU A 117 -6.85 5.75 -8.24
CA LEU A 117 -7.12 4.56 -9.07
C LEU A 117 -8.63 4.32 -9.33
N GLY A 118 -9.53 5.05 -8.67
CA GLY A 118 -10.97 4.83 -8.74
C GLY A 118 -11.84 6.05 -9.05
N SER A 119 -11.29 7.26 -9.20
CA SER A 119 -12.08 8.47 -9.41
C SER A 119 -11.72 9.18 -10.72
N THR A 120 -12.75 9.25 -11.57
CA THR A 120 -12.77 10.11 -12.77
C THR A 120 -12.82 11.58 -12.35
N VAL A 121 -11.76 12.33 -12.58
CA VAL A 121 -11.78 13.79 -12.63
C VAL A 121 -11.15 14.21 -13.95
N GLU A 122 -11.93 14.89 -14.77
CA GLU A 122 -11.50 15.46 -16.03
C GLU A 122 -10.39 16.50 -15.80
N SER A 123 -9.21 16.27 -16.36
CA SER A 123 -8.19 17.28 -16.55
C SER A 123 -7.44 17.04 -17.86
N GLU A 124 -7.19 18.13 -18.58
CA GLU A 124 -6.74 18.24 -19.98
C GLU A 124 -5.27 17.90 -20.24
N HIS A 125 -4.72 16.83 -19.71
CA HIS A 125 -3.49 16.18 -20.21
C HIS A 125 -3.55 14.72 -19.82
N GLN A 126 -4.07 13.90 -20.73
CA GLN A 126 -4.10 12.44 -20.51
C GLN A 126 -2.72 11.85 -20.84
N GLU A 127 -1.93 11.54 -19.80
CA GLU A 127 -0.75 10.67 -19.98
C GLU A 127 -1.20 9.22 -20.11
N VAL A 128 -1.51 8.81 -21.34
CA VAL A 128 -1.88 7.43 -21.68
C VAL A 128 -0.66 6.72 -22.28
N TYR A 129 -0.29 5.60 -21.68
CA TYR A 129 0.79 4.74 -22.19
C TYR A 129 0.20 3.46 -22.74
N GLU A 130 0.46 3.16 -24.01
CA GLU A 130 -0.05 1.96 -24.68
C GLU A 130 1.09 1.06 -25.14
N THR A 131 0.95 -0.24 -24.90
CA THR A 131 1.88 -1.25 -25.43
C THR A 131 1.14 -2.58 -25.61
N GLY A 132 1.04 -3.05 -26.87
CA GLY A 132 0.22 -4.21 -27.20
C GLY A 132 -1.25 -3.96 -26.82
N GLY A 133 -1.87 -4.91 -26.10
CA GLY A 133 -3.24 -4.76 -25.57
C GLY A 133 -3.32 -4.04 -24.22
N LEU A 134 -2.17 -3.64 -23.63
CA LEU A 134 -2.11 -2.94 -22.35
C LEU A 134 -2.26 -1.42 -22.58
N SER A 135 -3.16 -0.77 -21.83
CA SER A 135 -3.27 0.70 -21.77
C SER A 135 -3.27 1.14 -20.30
N ILE A 136 -2.43 2.12 -20.00
CA ILE A 136 -2.32 2.74 -18.67
C ILE A 136 -2.65 4.21 -18.81
N ASN A 137 -3.69 4.67 -18.14
CA ASN A 137 -3.98 6.08 -17.98
C ASN A 137 -3.41 6.53 -16.62
N ASP A 138 -2.32 7.31 -16.64
CA ASP A 138 -1.62 7.70 -15.42
C ASP A 138 -2.37 8.77 -14.62
N ASP A 139 -3.18 9.59 -15.27
CA ASP A 139 -4.04 10.57 -14.59
C ASP A 139 -5.18 9.89 -13.84
N LEU A 140 -5.85 8.93 -14.47
CA LEU A 140 -6.95 8.18 -13.88
C LEU A 140 -6.48 6.98 -13.05
N LYS A 141 -5.17 6.69 -13.05
CA LYS A 141 -4.58 5.50 -12.41
C LYS A 141 -5.31 4.20 -12.79
N THR A 142 -5.79 4.13 -14.03
CA THR A 142 -6.49 2.97 -14.58
C THR A 142 -5.59 2.16 -15.51
N VAL A 143 -5.71 0.85 -15.40
CA VAL A 143 -5.03 -0.10 -16.29
C VAL A 143 -6.07 -0.96 -16.98
N THR A 144 -5.97 -1.08 -18.30
CA THR A 144 -6.79 -1.99 -19.09
C THR A 144 -5.92 -2.92 -19.91
N VAL A 145 -6.38 -4.16 -20.06
CA VAL A 145 -5.78 -5.15 -20.96
C VAL A 145 -6.86 -5.61 -21.92
N ASP A 146 -6.63 -5.41 -23.22
CA ASP A 146 -7.61 -5.69 -24.28
C ASP A 146 -8.98 -5.03 -24.05
N GLY A 147 -8.97 -3.85 -23.40
CA GLY A 147 -10.16 -3.05 -23.07
C GLY A 147 -10.84 -3.43 -21.76
N GLU A 148 -10.42 -4.47 -21.05
CA GLU A 148 -10.95 -4.84 -19.75
C GLU A 148 -10.12 -4.22 -18.62
N ILE A 149 -10.81 -3.65 -17.60
CA ILE A 149 -10.16 -3.01 -16.46
C ILE A 149 -9.52 -4.06 -15.55
N VAL A 150 -8.22 -3.89 -15.28
CA VAL A 150 -7.44 -4.71 -14.36
C VAL A 150 -7.24 -3.96 -13.04
N LYS A 151 -7.58 -4.61 -11.93
CA LYS A 151 -7.34 -4.05 -10.59
C LYS A 151 -5.95 -4.46 -10.10
N LEU A 152 -5.12 -3.46 -9.83
CA LEU A 152 -3.77 -3.62 -9.30
C LEU A 152 -3.69 -3.00 -7.91
N THR A 153 -2.79 -3.51 -7.08
CA THR A 153 -2.36 -2.82 -5.86
C THR A 153 -1.52 -1.59 -6.24
N PRO A 154 -1.38 -0.59 -5.36
CA PRO A 154 -0.55 0.58 -5.65
C PRO A 154 0.87 0.25 -6.08
N ILE A 155 1.51 -0.75 -5.47
CA ILE A 155 2.87 -1.16 -5.83
C ILE A 155 2.93 -1.85 -7.20
N GLU A 156 1.99 -2.73 -7.51
CA GLU A 156 1.90 -3.38 -8.83
C GLU A 156 1.69 -2.35 -9.93
N TYR A 157 0.83 -1.35 -9.69
CA TYR A 157 0.62 -0.24 -10.61
C TYR A 157 1.91 0.53 -10.86
N ASN A 158 2.64 0.91 -9.81
CA ASN A 158 3.87 1.69 -9.92
C ASN A 158 4.98 0.91 -10.64
N ILE A 159 5.10 -0.40 -10.38
CA ILE A 159 6.04 -1.28 -11.10
C ILE A 159 5.68 -1.31 -12.59
N LEU A 160 4.41 -1.54 -12.92
CA LEU A 160 3.95 -1.61 -14.28
C LEU A 160 4.18 -0.28 -15.03
N LEU A 161 3.86 0.84 -14.40
CA LEU A 161 4.08 2.19 -14.93
C LEU A 161 5.57 2.47 -15.18
N LEU A 162 6.45 2.10 -14.22
CA LEU A 162 7.90 2.23 -14.37
C LEU A 162 8.39 1.47 -15.61
N LEU A 163 7.94 0.23 -15.78
CA LEU A 163 8.35 -0.61 -16.90
C LEU A 163 7.84 -0.07 -18.23
N VAL A 164 6.58 0.37 -18.29
CA VAL A 164 5.97 0.90 -19.51
C VAL A 164 6.57 2.26 -19.90
N LYS A 165 6.89 3.13 -18.95
CA LYS A 165 7.61 4.39 -19.21
C LYS A 165 9.04 4.18 -19.69
N ASN A 166 9.63 3.02 -19.45
CA ASN A 166 11.03 2.70 -19.79
C ASN A 166 11.15 1.46 -20.66
N GLN A 167 10.33 1.36 -21.70
CA GLN A 167 10.36 0.22 -22.63
C GLN A 167 11.78 -0.03 -23.19
N GLY A 168 12.17 -1.30 -23.23
CA GLY A 168 13.49 -1.71 -23.72
C GLY A 168 14.63 -1.59 -22.70
N LYS A 169 14.38 -1.08 -21.48
CA LYS A 169 15.37 -1.11 -20.40
C LYS A 169 15.13 -2.31 -19.49
N VAL A 170 16.23 -2.87 -18.98
CA VAL A 170 16.20 -3.93 -17.97
C VAL A 170 16.51 -3.30 -16.60
N PHE A 171 15.69 -3.58 -15.61
CA PHE A 171 15.87 -3.14 -14.23
C PHE A 171 16.22 -4.34 -13.34
N SER A 172 17.20 -4.18 -12.46
CA SER A 172 17.39 -5.12 -11.36
C SER A 172 16.28 -4.94 -10.31
N ILE A 173 16.12 -5.95 -9.48
CA ILE A 173 15.16 -5.89 -8.37
C ILE A 173 15.46 -4.69 -7.47
N ASP A 174 16.72 -4.46 -7.12
CA ASP A 174 17.15 -3.34 -6.30
C ASP A 174 16.79 -1.99 -6.93
N GLN A 175 17.01 -1.82 -8.25
CA GLN A 175 16.64 -0.61 -8.97
C GLN A 175 15.13 -0.36 -8.97
N ILE A 176 14.31 -1.42 -9.08
CA ILE A 176 12.85 -1.30 -8.99
C ILE A 176 12.47 -0.83 -7.59
N TYR A 177 13.05 -1.41 -6.55
CA TYR A 177 12.78 -1.00 -5.16
C TYR A 177 13.21 0.45 -4.91
N ASP A 178 14.41 0.84 -5.34
CA ASP A 178 14.89 2.22 -5.19
C ASP A 178 13.95 3.22 -5.89
N CYS A 179 13.55 2.95 -7.13
CA CYS A 179 12.61 3.81 -7.85
C CYS A 179 11.25 3.93 -7.15
N LEU A 180 10.76 2.85 -6.51
CA LEU A 180 9.44 2.85 -5.87
C LEU A 180 9.44 3.46 -4.47
N LEU A 181 10.54 3.33 -3.73
CA LEU A 181 10.66 3.81 -2.36
C LEU A 181 11.15 5.27 -2.29
N TYR A 182 11.99 5.72 -3.23
CA TYR A 182 12.60 7.06 -3.22
C TYR A 182 11.92 8.09 -4.13
N THR A 183 10.88 7.74 -4.90
CA THR A 183 10.06 8.73 -5.61
C THR A 183 9.12 9.51 -4.69
N SER A 184 9.36 9.50 -3.38
CA SER A 184 8.55 10.20 -2.37
C SER A 184 9.06 11.62 -2.04
N ASP A 185 10.21 12.05 -2.61
CA ASP A 185 10.83 13.35 -2.34
C ASP A 185 11.03 14.17 -3.63
N ALA A 186 9.92 14.62 -4.23
CA ALA A 186 9.93 15.73 -5.19
C ALA A 186 8.57 16.44 -5.21
#